data_de2b9e8317b953f3e70190ad4e092f2f
#
_entry.id   de2b9e8317b953f3e70190ad4e092f2f
#
_cell.length_a   1.000
_cell.length_b   1.000
_cell.length_c   1.000
_cell.angle_alpha   90.00
_cell.angle_beta   90.00
_cell.angle_gamma   90.00
#
_symmetry.space_group_name_H-M   'P 1'
#
loop_
_entity.id
_entity.type
_entity.pdbx_description
1 polymer ?
#
loop_
_entity_poly.entity_id
_entity_poly.type
_entity_poly.pdbx_seq_one_letter_code
_entity_poly.pdbx_strand_id
1 'polypeptide(L)'
;MKKIAIFSDNLNVGGIQKSLINLLNNYKNKNCEIDLYLFEKNNFFEQQIPKNIKVIYLPKPMFLSKFLYFNIFKILFTSKYKKCIKKYDIAIDFDSYQNHTALCAILTGATSKIMWIHNDVSEKLKGEPKYKVLHHFFKRKYYYFNKFVGVSSGVIEPFQRVNKNIKGNFFIIPNFIDTKEIIEKSKLPLNFQVDSSKYNLVSVGRLCYQKGFDILIYKINELIKYRKDVHLYIIGDGPERNILNNIVKKNKLSDFVTFLGNQKNPFNYMSQMDGFILMSRYEGQGMVILEAKTLGLELFIPKHLEKYVEDVDGYDNIIEPLRETVKKNKKINTLDNYNKAILESIDKLFSL
;
A
#
# COMPACT_ATOMS: atom_id res chain seq x y z
N MET A 1 -24.81 11.32 15.19
CA MET A 1 -24.17 10.52 14.13
C MET A 1 -23.20 11.42 13.40
N LYS A 2 -21.88 11.08 13.41
CA LYS A 2 -20.84 11.88 12.72
C LYS A 2 -20.88 11.64 11.22
N LYS A 3 -20.77 12.72 10.45
CA LYS A 3 -20.69 12.65 8.98
C LYS A 3 -19.24 12.73 8.53
N ILE A 4 -18.79 11.72 7.82
CA ILE A 4 -17.41 11.55 7.38
C ILE A 4 -17.35 11.56 5.85
N ALA A 5 -16.52 12.41 5.27
CA ALA A 5 -16.18 12.36 3.85
C ALA A 5 -14.80 11.74 3.67
N ILE A 6 -14.69 10.75 2.80
CA ILE A 6 -13.42 10.18 2.38
C ILE A 6 -13.19 10.51 0.90
N PHE A 7 -12.03 11.06 0.58
CA PHE A 7 -11.65 11.43 -0.79
C PHE A 7 -10.52 10.54 -1.28
N SER A 8 -10.73 9.86 -2.38
CA SER A 8 -9.73 9.08 -3.12
C SER A 8 -9.83 9.37 -4.62
N ASP A 9 -8.71 9.35 -5.35
CA ASP A 9 -8.71 9.63 -6.80
C ASP A 9 -9.48 8.56 -7.56
N ASN A 10 -9.21 7.30 -7.25
CA ASN A 10 -9.86 6.14 -7.87
C ASN A 10 -9.77 4.90 -6.97
N LEU A 11 -10.39 3.80 -7.41
CA LEU A 11 -10.31 2.48 -6.78
C LEU A 11 -9.75 1.42 -7.75
N ASN A 12 -8.78 1.80 -8.57
CA ASN A 12 -8.08 0.88 -9.46
C ASN A 12 -7.11 -0.03 -8.70
N VAL A 13 -6.44 -0.96 -9.38
CA VAL A 13 -5.52 -1.90 -8.74
C VAL A 13 -4.35 -1.17 -8.08
N GLY A 14 -4.24 -1.29 -6.75
CA GLY A 14 -3.17 -0.68 -5.97
C GLY A 14 -3.34 -0.93 -4.47
N GLY A 15 -2.23 -0.85 -3.73
CA GLY A 15 -2.22 -1.09 -2.28
C GLY A 15 -3.06 -0.07 -1.48
N ILE A 16 -3.02 1.21 -1.86
CA ILE A 16 -3.82 2.28 -1.23
C ILE A 16 -5.31 2.01 -1.42
N GLN A 17 -5.73 1.67 -2.65
CA GLN A 17 -7.11 1.40 -3.00
C GLN A 17 -7.63 0.14 -2.30
N LYS A 18 -6.81 -0.92 -2.25
CA LYS A 18 -7.17 -2.14 -1.49
C LYS A 18 -7.29 -1.87 0.00
N SER A 19 -6.40 -1.05 0.57
CA SER A 19 -6.47 -0.61 1.96
C SER A 19 -7.77 0.14 2.27
N LEU A 20 -8.19 1.06 1.38
CA LEU A 20 -9.45 1.78 1.54
C LEU A 20 -10.66 0.83 1.52
N ILE A 21 -10.70 -0.10 0.57
CA ILE A 21 -11.79 -1.09 0.49
C ILE A 21 -11.82 -1.98 1.74
N ASN A 22 -10.67 -2.45 2.19
CA ASN A 22 -10.59 -3.25 3.42
C ASN A 22 -11.10 -2.46 4.64
N LEU A 23 -10.72 -1.19 4.75
CA LEU A 23 -11.24 -0.30 5.80
C LEU A 23 -12.76 -0.17 5.73
N LEU A 24 -13.31 0.16 4.57
CA LEU A 24 -14.76 0.38 4.39
C LEU A 24 -15.58 -0.88 4.65
N ASN A 25 -15.08 -2.05 4.27
CA ASN A 25 -15.78 -3.33 4.49
C ASN A 25 -15.79 -3.75 5.96
N ASN A 26 -14.80 -3.36 6.74
CA ASN A 26 -14.63 -3.84 8.12
C ASN A 26 -14.99 -2.80 9.18
N TYR A 27 -14.98 -1.51 8.84
CA TYR A 27 -15.41 -0.45 9.76
C TYR A 27 -16.94 -0.33 9.76
N LYS A 28 -17.57 -0.84 10.84
CA LYS A 28 -19.04 -0.95 10.97
C LYS A 28 -19.61 -0.13 12.13
N ASN A 29 -19.05 1.04 12.41
CA ASN A 29 -19.56 1.89 13.48
C ASN A 29 -20.89 2.55 13.07
N LYS A 30 -21.99 2.19 13.76
CA LYS A 30 -23.34 2.71 13.50
C LYS A 30 -23.50 4.21 13.81
N ASN A 31 -22.57 4.82 14.54
CA ASN A 31 -22.58 6.24 14.86
C ASN A 31 -21.93 7.13 13.81
N CYS A 32 -21.46 6.55 12.71
CA CYS A 32 -20.82 7.25 11.61
C CYS A 32 -21.56 7.00 10.28
N GLU A 33 -21.76 8.06 9.51
CA GLU A 33 -22.20 8.02 8.12
C GLU A 33 -21.02 8.38 7.24
N ILE A 34 -20.66 7.52 6.30
CA ILE A 34 -19.49 7.70 5.42
C ILE A 34 -19.96 7.94 4.00
N ASP A 35 -19.55 9.05 3.42
CA ASP A 35 -19.65 9.34 1.99
C ASP A 35 -18.26 9.20 1.35
N LEU A 36 -18.16 8.39 0.29
CA LEU A 36 -16.93 8.18 -0.48
C LEU A 36 -16.95 9.02 -1.75
N TYR A 37 -15.98 9.90 -1.91
CA TYR A 37 -15.80 10.73 -3.09
C TYR A 37 -14.71 10.16 -3.99
N LEU A 38 -15.05 9.92 -5.27
CA LEU A 38 -14.15 9.41 -6.29
C LEU A 38 -14.10 10.36 -7.49
N PHE A 39 -13.00 10.36 -8.25
CA PHE A 39 -12.80 11.16 -9.45
C PHE A 39 -12.81 10.34 -10.75
N GLU A 40 -12.83 9.02 -10.63
CA GLU A 40 -12.96 8.07 -11.75
C GLU A 40 -14.14 7.14 -11.50
N LYS A 41 -14.78 6.68 -12.61
CA LYS A 41 -15.83 5.67 -12.61
C LYS A 41 -15.29 4.36 -13.16
N ASN A 42 -16.04 3.27 -12.97
CA ASN A 42 -15.70 1.94 -13.49
C ASN A 42 -14.35 1.42 -12.94
N ASN A 43 -14.15 1.61 -11.65
CA ASN A 43 -12.94 1.19 -10.96
C ASN A 43 -12.93 -0.32 -10.71
N PHE A 44 -11.71 -0.90 -10.63
CA PHE A 44 -11.52 -2.34 -10.39
C PHE A 44 -12.19 -2.83 -9.10
N PHE A 45 -12.09 -2.05 -8.00
CA PHE A 45 -12.67 -2.42 -6.70
C PHE A 45 -14.07 -1.84 -6.46
N GLU A 46 -14.71 -1.21 -7.43
CA GLU A 46 -15.99 -0.51 -7.24
C GLU A 46 -17.10 -1.44 -6.75
N GLN A 47 -17.16 -2.68 -7.25
CA GLN A 47 -18.14 -3.69 -6.84
C GLN A 47 -17.94 -4.21 -5.40
N GLN A 48 -16.80 -3.94 -4.80
CA GLN A 48 -16.47 -4.35 -3.43
C GLN A 48 -16.84 -3.27 -2.39
N ILE A 49 -17.35 -2.12 -2.81
CA ILE A 49 -17.80 -1.05 -1.90
C ILE A 49 -19.05 -1.53 -1.15
N PRO A 50 -19.10 -1.43 0.19
CA PRO A 50 -20.29 -1.77 0.96
C PRO A 50 -21.52 -0.97 0.51
N LYS A 51 -22.68 -1.62 0.42
CA LYS A 51 -23.93 -1.01 -0.07
C LYS A 51 -24.42 0.18 0.78
N ASN A 52 -24.03 0.26 2.03
CA ASN A 52 -24.35 1.36 2.95
C ASN A 52 -23.45 2.59 2.78
N ILE A 53 -22.38 2.51 1.97
CA ILE A 53 -21.50 3.63 1.66
C ILE A 53 -22.05 4.37 0.43
N LYS A 54 -22.31 5.67 0.60
CA LYS A 54 -22.71 6.51 -0.52
C LYS A 54 -21.51 6.93 -1.33
N VAL A 55 -21.49 6.55 -2.61
CA VAL A 55 -20.43 6.96 -3.56
C VAL A 55 -20.85 8.21 -4.32
N ILE A 56 -19.99 9.20 -4.37
CA ILE A 56 -20.19 10.48 -5.05
C ILE A 56 -19.03 10.69 -6.02
N TYR A 57 -19.35 10.82 -7.31
CA TYR A 57 -18.35 11.07 -8.34
C TYR A 57 -18.16 12.56 -8.58
N LEU A 58 -16.92 13.03 -8.48
CA LEU A 58 -16.53 14.39 -8.82
C LEU A 58 -15.78 14.39 -10.16
N PRO A 59 -15.93 15.45 -10.96
CA PRO A 59 -15.20 15.56 -12.21
C PRO A 59 -13.69 15.68 -11.97
N LYS A 60 -12.88 14.92 -12.70
CA LYS A 60 -11.42 14.99 -12.60
C LYS A 60 -10.93 16.37 -13.11
N PRO A 61 -10.01 17.04 -12.41
CA PRO A 61 -9.46 18.31 -12.89
C PRO A 61 -8.66 18.10 -14.18
N MET A 62 -8.82 19.00 -15.16
CA MET A 62 -8.05 18.95 -16.40
C MET A 62 -6.54 19.13 -16.15
N PHE A 63 -5.71 18.60 -17.05
CA PHE A 63 -4.25 18.56 -16.95
C PHE A 63 -3.57 19.92 -16.69
N LEU A 64 -4.10 21.02 -17.23
CA LEU A 64 -3.63 22.39 -16.96
C LEU A 64 -3.66 22.76 -15.47
N SER A 65 -4.50 22.09 -14.68
CA SER A 65 -4.62 22.32 -13.25
C SER A 65 -3.38 21.91 -12.45
N LYS A 66 -2.49 21.10 -12.99
CA LYS A 66 -1.27 20.67 -12.30
C LYS A 66 -0.23 21.79 -12.17
N PHE A 67 -0.21 22.75 -13.09
CA PHE A 67 0.79 23.82 -13.15
C PHE A 67 0.36 25.16 -12.54
N LEU A 68 -0.91 25.54 -12.64
CA LEU A 68 -1.43 26.85 -12.20
C LEU A 68 -1.99 26.86 -10.77
N TYR A 69 -1.49 26.04 -9.92
CA TYR A 69 -2.10 25.51 -8.70
C TYR A 69 -2.33 26.51 -7.56
N PHE A 70 -1.88 27.74 -7.62
CA PHE A 70 -1.83 28.50 -6.36
C PHE A 70 -2.71 29.73 -6.21
N ASN A 71 -3.16 30.41 -7.23
CA ASN A 71 -4.03 31.60 -7.02
C ASN A 71 -5.30 31.62 -7.88
N ILE A 72 -5.23 31.41 -9.19
CA ILE A 72 -6.39 31.48 -10.09
C ILE A 72 -7.25 30.22 -9.98
N PHE A 73 -6.62 29.09 -9.74
CA PHE A 73 -7.29 27.78 -9.63
C PHE A 73 -8.11 27.65 -8.36
N LYS A 74 -7.69 28.27 -7.25
CA LYS A 74 -8.44 28.30 -5.99
C LYS A 74 -9.85 28.84 -6.22
N ILE A 75 -10.01 29.84 -7.07
CA ILE A 75 -11.31 30.49 -7.34
C ILE A 75 -12.18 29.66 -8.29
N LEU A 76 -11.65 29.23 -9.42
CA LEU A 76 -12.40 28.45 -10.43
C LEU A 76 -12.73 27.04 -9.95
N PHE A 77 -11.79 26.41 -9.28
CA PHE A 77 -11.96 25.09 -8.70
C PHE A 77 -12.96 25.12 -7.53
N THR A 78 -12.87 26.14 -6.69
CA THR A 78 -13.75 26.31 -5.53
C THR A 78 -15.22 26.45 -5.94
N SER A 79 -15.54 27.21 -6.99
CA SER A 79 -16.92 27.38 -7.44
C SER A 79 -17.56 26.11 -8.00
N LYS A 80 -16.79 25.30 -8.73
CA LYS A 80 -17.26 24.05 -9.35
C LYS A 80 -17.49 22.94 -8.32
N TYR A 81 -16.59 22.78 -7.35
CA TYR A 81 -16.67 21.72 -6.34
C TYR A 81 -17.51 22.12 -5.12
N LYS A 82 -17.56 23.40 -4.77
CA LYS A 82 -18.32 23.89 -3.62
C LYS A 82 -19.81 23.57 -3.70
N LYS A 83 -20.37 23.47 -4.90
CA LYS A 83 -21.76 23.05 -5.12
C LYS A 83 -22.00 21.56 -4.88
N CYS A 84 -20.96 20.73 -5.02
CA CYS A 84 -21.05 19.28 -4.92
C CYS A 84 -20.64 18.75 -3.55
N ILE A 85 -19.88 19.52 -2.77
CA ILE A 85 -19.32 19.08 -1.48
C ILE A 85 -20.18 19.64 -0.35
N LYS A 86 -20.73 18.71 0.45
CA LYS A 86 -21.52 19.04 1.65
C LYS A 86 -20.61 19.37 2.82
N LYS A 87 -21.20 19.85 3.91
CA LYS A 87 -20.52 19.98 5.20
C LYS A 87 -20.43 18.64 5.90
N TYR A 88 -19.25 18.35 6.46
CA TYR A 88 -18.94 17.14 7.22
C TYR A 88 -18.29 17.48 8.55
N ASP A 89 -18.35 16.56 9.49
CA ASP A 89 -17.65 16.68 10.77
C ASP A 89 -16.17 16.29 10.59
N ILE A 90 -15.93 15.26 9.77
CA ILE A 90 -14.60 14.72 9.46
C ILE A 90 -14.42 14.66 7.95
N ALA A 91 -13.27 15.10 7.47
CA ALA A 91 -12.87 14.97 6.06
C ALA A 91 -11.50 14.32 5.96
N ILE A 92 -11.40 13.26 5.16
CA ILE A 92 -10.19 12.45 5.00
C ILE A 92 -9.68 12.55 3.58
N ASP A 93 -8.45 13.05 3.38
CA ASP A 93 -7.68 12.86 2.15
C ASP A 93 -6.95 11.53 2.27
N PHE A 94 -7.48 10.47 1.63
CA PHE A 94 -6.94 9.12 1.74
C PHE A 94 -5.75 8.87 0.80
N ASP A 95 -5.64 9.60 -0.30
CA ASP A 95 -4.55 9.40 -1.27
C ASP A 95 -3.27 10.18 -0.94
N SER A 96 -3.36 11.26 -0.17
CA SER A 96 -2.30 12.19 0.24
C SER A 96 -1.40 12.78 -0.87
N TYR A 97 -1.23 12.08 -2.00
CA TYR A 97 -0.39 12.48 -3.14
C TYR A 97 -1.13 13.37 -4.14
N GLN A 98 -2.44 13.29 -4.15
CA GLN A 98 -3.27 14.05 -5.08
C GLN A 98 -3.66 15.40 -4.43
N ASN A 99 -3.60 16.48 -5.21
CA ASN A 99 -3.96 17.79 -4.68
C ASN A 99 -5.46 18.06 -4.73
N HIS A 100 -6.15 17.46 -5.68
CA HIS A 100 -7.60 17.64 -5.81
C HIS A 100 -8.37 16.94 -4.70
N THR A 101 -7.92 15.76 -4.23
CA THR A 101 -8.50 15.07 -3.07
C THR A 101 -8.31 15.89 -1.80
N ALA A 102 -7.10 16.39 -1.56
CA ALA A 102 -6.80 17.27 -0.43
C ALA A 102 -7.63 18.57 -0.47
N LEU A 103 -7.76 19.21 -1.64
CA LEU A 103 -8.56 20.44 -1.78
C LEU A 103 -10.03 20.18 -1.48
N CYS A 104 -10.58 19.06 -1.97
CA CYS A 104 -11.98 18.72 -1.69
C CYS A 104 -12.20 18.44 -0.20
N ALA A 105 -11.27 17.77 0.49
CA ALA A 105 -11.32 17.60 1.94
C ALA A 105 -11.32 18.96 2.68
N ILE A 106 -10.51 19.93 2.22
CA ILE A 106 -10.47 21.28 2.79
C ILE A 106 -11.81 22.02 2.57
N LEU A 107 -12.43 21.87 1.41
CA LEU A 107 -13.68 22.57 1.02
C LEU A 107 -14.91 22.08 1.79
N THR A 108 -14.89 20.93 2.43
CA THR A 108 -15.98 20.43 3.28
C THR A 108 -16.29 21.34 4.47
N GLY A 109 -15.34 22.17 4.89
CA GLY A 109 -15.42 22.95 6.11
C GLY A 109 -15.38 22.10 7.40
N ALA A 110 -14.99 20.82 7.30
CA ALA A 110 -14.89 19.92 8.44
C ALA A 110 -13.93 20.49 9.51
N THR A 111 -14.28 20.31 10.77
CA THR A 111 -13.43 20.68 11.91
C THR A 111 -12.24 19.73 12.05
N SER A 112 -12.46 18.45 11.79
CA SER A 112 -11.42 17.42 11.77
C SER A 112 -11.04 17.10 10.32
N LYS A 113 -9.85 17.51 9.90
CA LYS A 113 -9.29 17.21 8.57
C LYS A 113 -8.09 16.29 8.71
N ILE A 114 -8.22 15.11 8.15
CA ILE A 114 -7.25 14.01 8.29
C ILE A 114 -6.56 13.78 6.95
N MET A 115 -5.23 13.75 6.97
CA MET A 115 -4.45 13.30 5.83
C MET A 115 -3.88 11.92 6.11
N TRP A 116 -4.16 10.95 5.21
CA TRP A 116 -3.70 9.57 5.36
C TRP A 116 -2.48 9.31 4.47
N ILE A 117 -1.35 9.00 5.08
CA ILE A 117 -0.04 8.93 4.42
C ILE A 117 0.38 7.47 4.28
N HIS A 118 0.59 7.03 3.04
CA HIS A 118 0.79 5.63 2.68
C HIS A 118 2.21 5.25 2.26
N ASN A 119 3.15 6.19 2.16
CA ASN A 119 4.53 5.90 1.76
C ASN A 119 5.54 6.78 2.47
N ASP A 120 6.77 6.30 2.58
CA ASP A 120 7.90 7.07 3.08
C ASP A 120 8.25 8.22 2.13
N VAL A 121 7.86 9.44 2.53
CA VAL A 121 8.10 10.67 1.76
C VAL A 121 9.60 10.95 1.63
N SER A 122 10.40 10.62 2.63
CA SER A 122 11.84 10.92 2.64
C SER A 122 12.59 10.07 1.60
N GLU A 123 12.28 8.79 1.51
CA GLU A 123 12.88 7.90 0.52
C GLU A 123 12.38 8.24 -0.91
N LYS A 124 11.12 8.61 -1.04
CA LYS A 124 10.58 9.09 -2.31
C LYS A 124 11.25 10.38 -2.79
N LEU A 125 11.54 11.31 -1.89
CA LEU A 125 12.28 12.55 -2.20
C LEU A 125 13.72 12.29 -2.62
N LYS A 126 14.38 11.22 -2.12
CA LYS A 126 15.73 10.82 -2.54
C LYS A 126 15.72 10.13 -3.90
N GLY A 127 14.81 9.19 -4.10
CA GLY A 127 14.77 8.31 -5.29
C GLY A 127 14.11 8.93 -6.52
N GLU A 128 13.27 9.97 -6.36
CA GLU A 128 12.48 10.55 -7.44
C GLU A 128 12.68 12.08 -7.55
N PRO A 129 13.65 12.57 -8.36
CA PRO A 129 13.95 14.01 -8.47
C PRO A 129 12.74 14.87 -8.86
N LYS A 130 11.87 14.37 -9.76
CA LYS A 130 10.62 15.04 -10.14
C LYS A 130 9.69 15.24 -8.96
N TYR A 131 9.63 14.27 -8.04
CA TYR A 131 8.82 14.36 -6.83
C TYR A 131 9.36 15.44 -5.87
N LYS A 132 10.68 15.61 -5.78
CA LYS A 132 11.30 16.65 -4.95
C LYS A 132 10.83 18.06 -5.34
N VAL A 133 10.81 18.35 -6.65
CA VAL A 133 10.31 19.64 -7.17
C VAL A 133 8.82 19.80 -6.88
N LEU A 134 8.01 18.78 -7.18
CA LEU A 134 6.57 18.81 -6.96
C LEU A 134 6.21 18.95 -5.48
N HIS A 135 6.93 18.27 -4.59
CA HIS A 135 6.70 18.34 -3.15
C HIS A 135 6.86 19.75 -2.60
N HIS A 136 7.86 20.51 -3.08
CA HIS A 136 8.07 21.90 -2.67
C HIS A 136 6.82 22.76 -2.90
N PHE A 137 6.15 22.58 -4.04
CA PHE A 137 4.93 23.30 -4.37
C PHE A 137 3.69 22.76 -3.63
N PHE A 138 3.62 21.45 -3.40
CA PHE A 138 2.41 20.79 -2.91
C PHE A 138 2.33 20.68 -1.39
N LYS A 139 3.45 20.81 -0.67
CA LYS A 139 3.49 20.74 0.80
C LYS A 139 2.62 21.78 1.52
N ARG A 140 2.28 22.90 0.85
CA ARG A 140 1.40 23.92 1.43
C ARG A 140 0.01 23.40 1.79
N LYS A 141 -0.50 22.35 1.13
CA LYS A 141 -1.77 21.73 1.49
C LYS A 141 -1.79 21.20 2.92
N TYR A 142 -0.66 20.74 3.44
CA TYR A 142 -0.54 20.16 4.77
C TYR A 142 -0.94 21.12 5.88
N TYR A 143 -0.76 22.43 5.72
CA TYR A 143 -1.15 23.44 6.72
C TYR A 143 -2.66 23.55 6.94
N TYR A 144 -3.48 22.95 6.08
CA TYR A 144 -4.93 22.94 6.20
C TYR A 144 -5.49 21.69 6.90
N PHE A 145 -4.61 20.74 7.25
CA PHE A 145 -4.97 19.53 7.97
C PHE A 145 -4.51 19.63 9.42
N ASN A 146 -5.30 19.08 10.34
CA ASN A 146 -5.00 19.09 11.77
C ASN A 146 -4.70 17.69 12.33
N LYS A 147 -4.91 16.63 11.54
CA LYS A 147 -4.55 15.26 11.89
C LYS A 147 -3.84 14.58 10.72
N PHE A 148 -2.81 13.81 11.03
CA PHE A 148 -2.00 13.07 10.07
C PHE A 148 -1.91 11.63 10.52
N VAL A 149 -2.34 10.71 9.66
CA VAL A 149 -2.27 9.27 9.91
C VAL A 149 -1.21 8.67 9.00
N GLY A 150 -0.19 8.05 9.57
CA GLY A 150 0.77 7.22 8.84
C GLY A 150 0.44 5.75 9.02
N VAL A 151 0.57 4.98 7.96
CA VAL A 151 0.30 3.53 7.99
C VAL A 151 1.39 2.72 8.72
N SER A 152 2.49 3.36 9.10
CA SER A 152 3.58 2.79 9.91
C SER A 152 4.45 3.90 10.52
N SER A 153 5.29 3.56 11.50
CA SER A 153 6.32 4.47 12.02
C SER A 153 7.30 4.89 10.93
N GLY A 154 7.66 3.95 10.03
CA GLY A 154 8.51 4.21 8.87
C GLY A 154 7.94 5.21 7.86
N VAL A 155 6.66 5.55 7.97
CA VAL A 155 5.98 6.56 7.12
C VAL A 155 5.81 7.88 7.86
N ILE A 156 5.29 7.86 9.09
CA ILE A 156 4.89 9.09 9.79
C ILE A 156 6.09 9.88 10.33
N GLU A 157 7.08 9.19 10.87
CA GLU A 157 8.27 9.86 11.39
C GLU A 157 9.09 10.59 10.31
N PRO A 158 9.39 9.96 9.12
CA PRO A 158 10.02 10.68 8.03
C PRO A 158 9.17 11.85 7.52
N PHE A 159 7.83 11.70 7.48
CA PHE A 159 6.94 12.79 7.12
C PHE A 159 7.08 13.98 8.07
N GLN A 160 7.10 13.75 9.38
CA GLN A 160 7.31 14.80 10.39
C GLN A 160 8.68 15.46 10.23
N ARG A 161 9.75 14.68 10.02
CA ARG A 161 11.11 15.20 9.83
C ARG A 161 11.23 16.11 8.61
N VAL A 162 10.59 15.76 7.50
CA VAL A 162 10.59 16.55 6.26
C VAL A 162 9.73 17.82 6.38
N ASN A 163 8.69 17.77 7.20
CA ASN A 163 7.67 18.81 7.31
C ASN A 163 7.60 19.41 8.73
N LYS A 164 8.73 19.76 9.32
CA LYS A 164 8.89 20.22 10.73
C LYS A 164 7.97 21.37 11.15
N ASN A 165 7.54 22.20 10.20
CA ASN A 165 6.71 23.39 10.48
C ASN A 165 5.21 23.09 10.45
N ILE A 166 4.79 21.84 10.19
CA ILE A 166 3.39 21.46 10.20
C ILE A 166 2.96 21.21 11.63
N LYS A 167 1.88 21.89 12.02
CA LYS A 167 1.21 21.70 13.31
C LYS A 167 0.05 20.74 13.13
N GLY A 168 -0.10 19.76 14.01
CA GLY A 168 -1.18 18.79 13.98
C GLY A 168 -0.89 17.59 14.88
N ASN A 169 -1.88 16.73 15.02
CA ASN A 169 -1.75 15.47 15.75
C ASN A 169 -1.36 14.35 14.78
N PHE A 170 -0.36 13.58 15.15
CA PHE A 170 0.17 12.49 14.34
C PHE A 170 -0.20 11.15 14.96
N PHE A 171 -0.68 10.24 14.13
CA PHE A 171 -1.16 8.91 14.52
C PHE A 171 -0.48 7.86 13.64
N ILE A 172 -0.28 6.67 14.21
CA ILE A 172 0.07 5.47 13.45
C ILE A 172 -1.16 4.59 13.46
N ILE A 173 -1.75 4.35 12.30
CA ILE A 173 -2.88 3.43 12.11
C ILE A 173 -2.57 2.58 10.88
N PRO A 174 -2.14 1.34 11.08
CA PRO A 174 -1.84 0.43 10.00
C PRO A 174 -3.07 0.12 9.14
N ASN A 175 -2.85 -0.38 7.90
CA ASN A 175 -3.94 -0.82 7.05
C ASN A 175 -4.55 -2.13 7.57
N PHE A 176 -5.85 -2.23 7.53
CA PHE A 176 -6.58 -3.46 7.82
C PHE A 176 -6.26 -4.55 6.78
N ILE A 177 -6.04 -5.78 7.25
CA ILE A 177 -5.77 -6.96 6.40
C ILE A 177 -7.00 -7.87 6.44
N ASP A 178 -7.64 -8.05 5.30
CA ASP A 178 -8.76 -8.98 5.18
C ASP A 178 -8.25 -10.43 5.08
N THR A 179 -7.92 -10.99 6.23
CA THR A 179 -7.38 -12.35 6.34
C THR A 179 -8.38 -13.42 5.88
N LYS A 180 -9.67 -13.17 6.04
CA LYS A 180 -10.72 -14.07 5.57
C LYS A 180 -10.70 -14.16 4.04
N GLU A 181 -10.70 -13.00 3.37
CA GLU A 181 -10.60 -12.95 1.90
C GLU A 181 -9.32 -13.65 1.40
N ILE A 182 -8.19 -13.42 2.06
CA ILE A 182 -6.90 -14.03 1.70
C ILE A 182 -6.99 -15.56 1.80
N ILE A 183 -7.49 -16.08 2.92
CA ILE A 183 -7.62 -17.51 3.17
C ILE A 183 -8.61 -18.16 2.20
N GLU A 184 -9.75 -17.53 1.94
CA GLU A 184 -10.74 -18.05 0.97
C GLU A 184 -10.16 -18.09 -0.44
N LYS A 185 -9.54 -17.01 -0.89
CA LYS A 185 -8.91 -16.92 -2.20
C LYS A 185 -7.73 -17.86 -2.38
N SER A 186 -6.99 -18.15 -1.32
CA SER A 186 -5.85 -19.08 -1.37
C SER A 186 -6.25 -20.52 -1.67
N LYS A 187 -7.50 -20.88 -1.34
CA LYS A 187 -8.06 -22.23 -1.58
C LYS A 187 -8.68 -22.42 -2.97
N LEU A 188 -8.80 -21.33 -3.74
CA LEU A 188 -9.39 -21.43 -5.08
C LEU A 188 -8.51 -22.25 -6.01
N PRO A 189 -9.12 -23.08 -6.90
CA PRO A 189 -8.38 -23.90 -7.84
C PRO A 189 -7.40 -23.09 -8.68
N LEU A 190 -6.23 -23.65 -8.91
CA LEU A 190 -5.18 -23.07 -9.72
C LEU A 190 -4.55 -24.16 -10.60
N ASN A 191 -4.57 -23.96 -11.91
CA ASN A 191 -3.86 -24.83 -12.84
C ASN A 191 -2.38 -24.42 -12.94
N PHE A 192 -1.68 -24.56 -11.82
CA PHE A 192 -0.26 -24.25 -11.68
C PHE A 192 0.33 -25.12 -10.58
N GLN A 193 1.46 -25.72 -10.82
CA GLN A 193 2.16 -26.55 -9.84
C GLN A 193 3.61 -26.08 -9.71
N VAL A 194 4.09 -26.04 -8.49
CA VAL A 194 5.51 -25.81 -8.18
C VAL A 194 6.27 -27.13 -8.15
N ASP A 195 7.57 -27.06 -8.43
CA ASP A 195 8.45 -28.21 -8.24
C ASP A 195 8.59 -28.49 -6.74
N SER A 196 8.00 -29.60 -6.29
CA SER A 196 8.03 -29.98 -4.88
C SER A 196 9.40 -30.38 -4.35
N SER A 197 10.37 -30.68 -5.25
CA SER A 197 11.77 -30.96 -4.86
C SER A 197 12.54 -29.71 -4.50
N LYS A 198 12.03 -28.51 -4.84
CA LYS A 198 12.68 -27.21 -4.58
C LYS A 198 12.06 -26.49 -3.40
N TYR A 199 12.84 -25.63 -2.76
CA TYR A 199 12.32 -24.61 -1.84
C TYR A 199 11.80 -23.44 -2.66
N ASN A 200 10.48 -23.27 -2.70
CA ASN A 200 9.80 -22.33 -3.57
C ASN A 200 9.58 -20.99 -2.86
N LEU A 201 10.27 -19.97 -3.33
CA LEU A 201 10.13 -18.59 -2.87
C LEU A 201 9.16 -17.82 -3.76
N VAL A 202 8.37 -16.93 -3.16
CA VAL A 202 7.54 -15.98 -3.90
C VAL A 202 7.84 -14.56 -3.49
N SER A 203 7.79 -13.65 -4.47
CA SER A 203 7.78 -12.21 -4.26
C SER A 203 6.65 -11.59 -5.07
N VAL A 204 5.90 -10.66 -4.47
CA VAL A 204 4.71 -10.06 -5.08
C VAL A 204 4.82 -8.54 -5.06
N GLY A 205 4.63 -7.90 -6.21
CA GLY A 205 4.63 -6.45 -6.28
C GLY A 205 4.82 -5.90 -7.68
N ARG A 206 4.63 -4.58 -7.80
CA ARG A 206 4.87 -3.85 -9.04
C ARG A 206 6.37 -3.86 -9.37
N LEU A 207 6.74 -4.22 -10.60
CA LEU A 207 8.14 -4.24 -11.05
C LEU A 207 8.65 -2.81 -11.29
N CYS A 208 9.12 -2.16 -10.21
CA CYS A 208 9.62 -0.79 -10.20
C CYS A 208 10.77 -0.63 -9.20
N TYR A 209 11.52 0.46 -9.31
CA TYR A 209 12.69 0.78 -8.47
C TYR A 209 12.43 0.60 -6.97
N GLN A 210 11.28 1.05 -6.48
CA GLN A 210 10.90 0.95 -5.06
C GLN A 210 10.98 -0.49 -4.55
N LYS A 211 10.50 -1.46 -5.34
CA LYS A 211 10.34 -2.87 -4.94
C LYS A 211 11.63 -3.69 -4.97
N GLY A 212 12.71 -3.16 -5.54
CA GLY A 212 14.04 -3.76 -5.44
C GLY A 212 14.17 -5.17 -6.03
N PHE A 213 13.41 -5.49 -7.08
CA PHE A 213 13.50 -6.81 -7.73
C PHE A 213 14.87 -7.08 -8.37
N ASP A 214 15.59 -6.05 -8.76
CA ASP A 214 16.98 -6.12 -9.17
C ASP A 214 17.87 -6.67 -8.04
N ILE A 215 17.73 -6.12 -6.82
CA ILE A 215 18.45 -6.59 -5.64
C ILE A 215 18.06 -8.04 -5.35
N LEU A 216 16.77 -8.37 -5.40
CA LEU A 216 16.28 -9.72 -5.16
C LEU A 216 16.91 -10.74 -6.12
N ILE A 217 16.95 -10.46 -7.43
CA ILE A 217 17.53 -11.36 -8.42
C ILE A 217 19.03 -11.56 -8.16
N TYR A 218 19.77 -10.50 -7.79
CA TYR A 218 21.18 -10.65 -7.40
C TYR A 218 21.36 -11.49 -6.13
N LYS A 219 20.43 -11.39 -5.15
CA LYS A 219 20.44 -12.24 -3.96
C LYS A 219 20.16 -13.71 -4.29
N ILE A 220 19.29 -14.01 -5.25
CA ILE A 220 19.11 -15.38 -5.75
C ILE A 220 20.39 -15.87 -6.44
N ASN A 221 21.04 -15.03 -7.25
CA ASN A 221 22.32 -15.38 -7.88
C ASN A 221 23.44 -15.70 -6.85
N GLU A 222 23.41 -15.03 -5.71
CA GLU A 222 24.29 -15.32 -4.58
C GLU A 222 23.90 -16.65 -3.91
N LEU A 223 22.61 -16.86 -3.62
CA LEU A 223 22.09 -18.04 -2.93
C LEU A 223 22.37 -19.35 -3.67
N ILE A 224 22.23 -19.38 -5.00
CA ILE A 224 22.45 -20.58 -5.81
C ILE A 224 23.91 -21.09 -5.81
N LYS A 225 24.86 -20.30 -5.29
CA LYS A 225 26.24 -20.76 -5.06
C LYS A 225 26.33 -21.74 -3.88
N TYR A 226 25.37 -21.67 -2.97
CA TYR A 226 25.32 -22.50 -1.75
C TYR A 226 24.31 -23.64 -1.87
N ARG A 227 23.13 -23.40 -2.49
CA ARG A 227 22.12 -24.44 -2.69
C ARG A 227 21.43 -24.27 -4.05
N LYS A 228 21.18 -25.39 -4.73
CA LYS A 228 20.56 -25.42 -6.07
C LYS A 228 19.06 -25.74 -6.05
N ASP A 229 18.55 -26.17 -4.92
CA ASP A 229 17.16 -26.59 -4.70
C ASP A 229 16.24 -25.41 -4.36
N VAL A 230 16.46 -24.24 -4.95
CA VAL A 230 15.61 -23.07 -4.76
C VAL A 230 15.01 -22.62 -6.08
N HIS A 231 13.80 -22.04 -6.02
CA HIS A 231 13.17 -21.38 -7.14
C HIS A 231 12.41 -20.14 -6.69
N LEU A 232 12.59 -19.03 -7.39
CA LEU A 232 11.89 -17.76 -7.14
C LEU A 232 10.78 -17.54 -8.15
N TYR A 233 9.58 -17.37 -7.68
CA TYR A 233 8.42 -16.93 -8.46
C TYR A 233 8.13 -15.45 -8.19
N ILE A 234 8.02 -14.65 -9.25
CA ILE A 234 7.72 -13.22 -9.16
C ILE A 234 6.34 -12.96 -9.73
N ILE A 235 5.42 -12.49 -8.89
CA ILE A 235 4.06 -12.11 -9.25
C ILE A 235 3.97 -10.59 -9.35
N GLY A 236 3.58 -10.10 -10.52
CA GLY A 236 3.41 -8.70 -10.81
C GLY A 236 4.02 -8.28 -12.14
N ASP A 237 3.79 -7.03 -12.50
CA ASP A 237 4.31 -6.42 -13.71
C ASP A 237 4.68 -4.95 -13.46
N GLY A 238 5.39 -4.33 -14.38
CA GLY A 238 5.79 -2.93 -14.24
C GLY A 238 6.89 -2.49 -15.19
N PRO A 239 7.29 -1.21 -15.11
CA PRO A 239 8.21 -0.61 -16.07
C PRO A 239 9.59 -1.28 -16.11
N GLU A 240 10.02 -1.99 -15.07
CA GLU A 240 11.33 -2.64 -15.02
C GLU A 240 11.33 -4.08 -15.54
N ARG A 241 10.17 -4.61 -16.02
CA ARG A 241 10.06 -6.00 -16.50
C ARG A 241 11.17 -6.42 -17.46
N ASN A 242 11.44 -5.62 -18.50
CA ASN A 242 12.44 -5.94 -19.50
C ASN A 242 13.87 -5.91 -18.93
N ILE A 243 14.15 -4.94 -18.05
CA ILE A 243 15.45 -4.81 -17.38
C ILE A 243 15.70 -6.04 -16.49
N LEU A 244 14.71 -6.45 -15.71
CA LEU A 244 14.80 -7.61 -14.81
C LEU A 244 14.97 -8.92 -15.59
N ASN A 245 14.24 -9.11 -16.68
CA ASN A 245 14.44 -10.25 -17.57
C ASN A 245 15.88 -10.33 -18.13
N ASN A 246 16.46 -9.18 -18.50
CA ASN A 246 17.83 -9.12 -18.97
C ASN A 246 18.84 -9.48 -17.87
N ILE A 247 18.60 -9.06 -16.62
CA ILE A 247 19.43 -9.43 -15.46
C ILE A 247 19.38 -10.95 -15.25
N VAL A 248 18.20 -11.58 -15.30
CA VAL A 248 18.03 -13.04 -15.19
C VAL A 248 18.81 -13.77 -16.27
N LYS A 249 18.66 -13.38 -17.54
CA LYS A 249 19.36 -14.00 -18.67
C LYS A 249 20.89 -13.86 -18.57
N LYS A 250 21.38 -12.63 -18.28
CA LYS A 250 22.81 -12.33 -18.17
C LYS A 250 23.49 -13.16 -17.07
N ASN A 251 22.78 -13.40 -15.96
CA ASN A 251 23.29 -14.18 -14.83
C ASN A 251 22.96 -15.68 -14.92
N LYS A 252 22.41 -16.17 -16.05
CA LYS A 252 22.02 -17.58 -16.28
C LYS A 252 21.08 -18.14 -15.19
N LEU A 253 20.10 -17.32 -14.77
CA LEU A 253 19.14 -17.63 -13.69
C LEU A 253 17.79 -18.13 -14.21
N SER A 254 17.64 -18.45 -15.51
CA SER A 254 16.36 -18.84 -16.11
C SER A 254 15.75 -20.09 -15.47
N ASP A 255 16.58 -21.01 -14.94
CA ASP A 255 16.12 -22.21 -14.24
C ASP A 255 15.75 -21.98 -12.76
N PHE A 256 16.01 -20.77 -12.24
CA PHE A 256 15.81 -20.41 -10.84
C PHE A 256 14.82 -19.28 -10.62
N VAL A 257 14.43 -18.54 -11.68
CA VAL A 257 13.53 -17.37 -11.57
C VAL A 257 12.46 -17.43 -12.64
N THR A 258 11.19 -17.44 -12.20
CA THR A 258 10.02 -17.40 -13.06
C THR A 258 9.20 -16.16 -12.78
N PHE A 259 8.89 -15.40 -13.83
CA PHE A 259 7.97 -14.28 -13.76
C PHE A 259 6.56 -14.72 -14.15
N LEU A 260 5.62 -14.68 -13.23
CA LEU A 260 4.23 -15.09 -13.45
C LEU A 260 3.35 -13.97 -14.03
N GLY A 261 3.86 -12.73 -14.11
CA GLY A 261 3.07 -11.56 -14.53
C GLY A 261 2.03 -11.15 -13.50
N ASN A 262 1.10 -10.28 -13.91
CA ASN A 262 0.00 -9.88 -13.05
C ASN A 262 -1.01 -11.02 -12.88
N GLN A 263 -1.33 -11.36 -11.64
CA GLN A 263 -2.32 -12.37 -11.29
C GLN A 263 -3.56 -11.72 -10.64
N LYS A 264 -4.76 -12.12 -11.08
CA LYS A 264 -6.03 -11.65 -10.48
C LYS A 264 -6.17 -12.09 -9.03
N ASN A 265 -5.68 -13.29 -8.74
CA ASN A 265 -5.61 -13.87 -7.41
C ASN A 265 -4.18 -14.32 -7.13
N PRO A 266 -3.35 -13.53 -6.45
CA PRO A 266 -2.00 -13.96 -6.10
C PRO A 266 -1.98 -14.99 -4.96
N PHE A 267 -3.02 -15.07 -4.14
CA PHE A 267 -3.03 -15.85 -2.91
C PHE A 267 -3.02 -17.36 -3.14
N ASN A 268 -3.66 -17.84 -4.20
CA ASN A 268 -3.62 -19.27 -4.55
C ASN A 268 -2.25 -19.70 -5.12
N TYR A 269 -1.48 -18.78 -5.72
CA TYR A 269 -0.07 -19.02 -6.04
C TYR A 269 0.76 -19.02 -4.75
N MET A 270 0.64 -17.98 -3.92
CA MET A 270 1.39 -17.84 -2.68
C MET A 270 1.19 -19.04 -1.74
N SER A 271 -0.03 -19.57 -1.66
CA SER A 271 -0.33 -20.73 -0.80
C SER A 271 0.45 -22.01 -1.16
N GLN A 272 0.95 -22.13 -2.38
CA GLN A 272 1.80 -23.25 -2.80
C GLN A 272 3.29 -23.05 -2.47
N MET A 273 3.72 -21.83 -2.13
CA MET A 273 5.12 -21.52 -1.91
C MET A 273 5.56 -21.82 -0.48
N ASP A 274 6.85 -22.04 -0.27
CA ASP A 274 7.43 -22.32 1.04
C ASP A 274 7.78 -21.03 1.80
N GLY A 275 8.30 -20.03 1.10
CA GLY A 275 8.69 -18.76 1.69
C GLY A 275 8.31 -17.54 0.83
N PHE A 276 8.19 -16.42 1.49
CA PHE A 276 8.00 -15.10 0.90
C PHE A 276 9.27 -14.27 1.05
N ILE A 277 9.72 -13.64 -0.01
CA ILE A 277 10.92 -12.81 0.00
C ILE A 277 10.64 -11.44 -0.61
N LEU A 278 11.09 -10.37 0.05
CA LEU A 278 10.94 -9.01 -0.41
C LEU A 278 12.21 -8.21 -0.18
N MET A 279 12.69 -7.50 -1.21
CA MET A 279 13.91 -6.69 -1.16
C MET A 279 13.61 -5.21 -1.48
N SER A 280 12.44 -4.73 -1.10
CA SER A 280 12.04 -3.33 -1.33
C SER A 280 13.04 -2.35 -0.72
N ARG A 281 13.33 -1.29 -1.46
CA ARG A 281 14.16 -0.18 -0.97
C ARG A 281 13.45 0.60 0.13
N TYR A 282 12.14 0.75 -0.01
CA TYR A 282 11.25 1.35 0.99
C TYR A 282 9.81 0.89 0.76
N GLU A 283 9.00 0.98 1.81
CA GLU A 283 7.57 0.61 1.79
C GLU A 283 6.70 1.72 2.41
N GLY A 284 5.40 1.53 2.36
CA GLY A 284 4.46 2.22 3.23
C GLY A 284 4.23 1.39 4.49
N GLN A 285 3.61 0.23 4.31
CA GLN A 285 3.37 -0.73 5.36
C GLN A 285 3.83 -2.15 4.98
N GLY A 286 4.05 -2.41 3.68
CA GLY A 286 4.39 -3.75 3.25
C GLY A 286 3.23 -4.74 3.41
N MET A 287 2.01 -4.36 3.01
CA MET A 287 0.81 -5.21 3.15
C MET A 287 1.03 -6.64 2.66
N VAL A 288 1.78 -6.81 1.57
CA VAL A 288 2.09 -8.13 1.00
C VAL A 288 2.88 -9.03 1.98
N ILE A 289 3.64 -8.45 2.91
CA ILE A 289 4.34 -9.21 3.97
C ILE A 289 3.30 -9.80 4.94
N LEU A 290 2.28 -9.00 5.32
CA LEU A 290 1.20 -9.46 6.19
C LEU A 290 0.28 -10.46 5.49
N GLU A 291 0.08 -10.32 4.18
CA GLU A 291 -0.62 -11.30 3.34
C GLU A 291 0.12 -12.65 3.34
N ALA A 292 1.44 -12.63 3.18
CA ALA A 292 2.28 -13.81 3.26
C ALA A 292 2.29 -14.43 4.68
N LYS A 293 2.36 -13.60 5.73
CA LYS A 293 2.24 -14.02 7.14
C LYS A 293 0.90 -14.71 7.40
N THR A 294 -0.19 -14.19 6.83
CA THR A 294 -1.52 -14.81 6.91
C THR A 294 -1.53 -16.23 6.35
N LEU A 295 -0.86 -16.45 5.23
CA LEU A 295 -0.77 -17.76 4.58
C LEU A 295 0.26 -18.71 5.24
N GLY A 296 0.94 -18.25 6.28
CA GLY A 296 1.93 -19.05 7.01
C GLY A 296 3.23 -19.28 6.25
N LEU A 297 3.58 -18.40 5.32
CA LEU A 297 4.85 -18.45 4.61
C LEU A 297 6.00 -18.01 5.53
N GLU A 298 7.16 -18.63 5.38
CA GLU A 298 8.38 -18.14 6.02
C GLU A 298 8.78 -16.81 5.39
N LEU A 299 9.07 -15.79 6.21
CA LEU A 299 9.27 -14.41 5.73
C LEU A 299 10.76 -14.08 5.67
N PHE A 300 11.21 -13.62 4.51
CA PHE A 300 12.58 -13.18 4.28
C PHE A 300 12.57 -11.72 3.84
N ILE A 301 12.74 -10.81 4.78
CA ILE A 301 12.80 -9.37 4.53
C ILE A 301 14.08 -8.76 5.11
N PRO A 302 14.65 -7.72 4.49
CA PRO A 302 15.80 -7.03 5.06
C PRO A 302 15.38 -6.20 6.28
N LYS A 303 16.28 -6.07 7.25
CA LYS A 303 16.04 -5.41 8.55
C LYS A 303 15.48 -3.99 8.43
N HIS A 304 15.91 -3.22 7.44
CA HIS A 304 15.42 -1.86 7.24
C HIS A 304 13.90 -1.78 6.93
N LEU A 305 13.23 -2.91 6.62
CA LEU A 305 11.79 -2.96 6.39
C LEU A 305 10.97 -3.18 7.68
N GLU A 306 11.58 -3.57 8.80
CA GLU A 306 10.89 -3.76 10.09
C GLU A 306 10.07 -2.53 10.52
N LYS A 307 10.61 -1.33 10.28
CA LYS A 307 9.91 -0.06 10.60
C LYS A 307 8.59 0.15 9.85
N TYR A 308 8.32 -0.65 8.83
CA TYR A 308 7.07 -0.56 8.04
C TYR A 308 6.05 -1.66 8.39
N VAL A 309 6.47 -2.70 9.13
CA VAL A 309 5.62 -3.86 9.43
C VAL A 309 5.81 -4.27 10.88
N GLU A 310 4.75 -4.26 11.67
CA GLU A 310 4.79 -4.70 13.05
C GLU A 310 4.89 -6.24 13.16
N ASP A 311 5.56 -6.72 14.19
CA ASP A 311 5.71 -8.14 14.52
C ASP A 311 6.32 -9.00 13.39
N VAL A 312 7.25 -8.44 12.65
CA VAL A 312 8.03 -9.16 11.63
C VAL A 312 9.49 -8.79 11.76
N ASP A 313 10.31 -9.79 12.03
CA ASP A 313 11.76 -9.63 12.13
C ASP A 313 12.38 -9.68 10.73
N GLY A 314 13.33 -8.79 10.48
CA GLY A 314 14.10 -8.74 9.26
C GLY A 314 15.55 -9.21 9.49
N TYR A 315 16.27 -9.45 8.41
CA TYR A 315 17.64 -9.95 8.43
C TYR A 315 18.62 -8.88 7.95
N ASP A 316 19.75 -8.76 8.62
CA ASP A 316 20.89 -7.96 8.14
C ASP A 316 21.49 -8.60 6.88
N ASN A 317 21.59 -9.93 6.86
CA ASN A 317 21.98 -10.72 5.70
C ASN A 317 20.93 -11.81 5.41
N ILE A 318 20.15 -11.62 4.39
CA ILE A 318 19.04 -12.52 4.01
C ILE A 318 19.51 -13.88 3.48
N ILE A 319 20.77 -14.00 3.06
CA ILE A 319 21.33 -15.24 2.53
C ILE A 319 21.53 -16.28 3.63
N GLU A 320 21.94 -15.87 4.82
CA GLU A 320 22.21 -16.79 5.93
C GLU A 320 20.99 -17.66 6.28
N PRO A 321 19.81 -17.11 6.61
CA PRO A 321 18.65 -17.95 6.89
C PRO A 321 18.19 -18.75 5.68
N LEU A 322 18.33 -18.22 4.45
CA LEU A 322 17.93 -18.93 3.24
C LEU A 322 18.82 -20.14 2.92
N ARG A 323 20.08 -20.15 3.34
CA ARG A 323 20.98 -21.29 3.10
C ARG A 323 20.54 -22.54 3.86
N GLU A 324 20.03 -22.36 5.06
CA GLU A 324 19.75 -23.45 6.02
C GLU A 324 18.24 -23.77 6.13
N THR A 325 17.40 -22.93 5.54
CA THR A 325 15.95 -23.12 5.64
C THR A 325 15.49 -24.41 4.94
N VAL A 326 14.50 -25.05 5.56
CA VAL A 326 13.83 -26.24 5.05
C VAL A 326 12.33 -26.01 4.99
N LYS A 327 11.64 -26.85 4.23
CA LYS A 327 10.17 -26.78 4.15
C LYS A 327 9.55 -27.04 5.52
N LYS A 328 8.63 -26.16 5.90
CA LYS A 328 7.89 -26.24 7.16
C LYS A 328 6.40 -26.39 6.90
N ASN A 329 5.69 -26.99 7.85
CA ASN A 329 4.23 -26.97 7.81
C ASN A 329 3.73 -25.54 8.03
N LYS A 330 2.95 -25.06 7.08
CA LYS A 330 2.36 -23.71 7.12
C LYS A 330 1.24 -23.65 8.15
N LYS A 331 1.26 -22.60 8.97
CA LYS A 331 0.20 -22.31 9.94
C LYS A 331 -0.48 -20.99 9.57
N ILE A 332 -1.74 -21.06 9.25
CA ILE A 332 -2.56 -19.87 8.97
C ILE A 332 -2.56 -18.93 10.18
N ASN A 333 -2.40 -17.63 9.92
CA ASN A 333 -2.44 -16.58 10.92
C ASN A 333 -3.56 -15.58 10.58
N THR A 334 -4.57 -15.50 11.44
CA THR A 334 -5.76 -14.65 11.19
C THR A 334 -5.55 -13.18 11.53
N LEU A 335 -4.44 -12.82 12.16
CA LEU A 335 -4.13 -11.44 12.56
C LEU A 335 -5.28 -10.74 13.32
N ASP A 336 -6.08 -11.49 14.10
CA ASP A 336 -7.29 -10.95 14.73
C ASP A 336 -7.01 -9.80 15.69
N ASN A 337 -5.99 -9.95 16.56
CA ASN A 337 -5.59 -8.89 17.50
C ASN A 337 -5.09 -7.64 16.79
N TYR A 338 -4.32 -7.82 15.70
CA TYR A 338 -3.83 -6.74 14.85
C TYR A 338 -4.98 -5.96 14.24
N ASN A 339 -5.93 -6.65 13.60
CA ASN A 339 -7.10 -6.02 12.98
C ASN A 339 -8.02 -5.34 14.01
N LYS A 340 -8.19 -5.93 15.20
CA LYS A 340 -8.98 -5.35 16.29
C LYS A 340 -8.36 -4.03 16.76
N ALA A 341 -7.06 -3.98 17.01
CA ALA A 341 -6.35 -2.78 17.44
C ALA A 341 -6.46 -1.64 16.41
N ILE A 342 -6.46 -1.96 15.10
CA ILE A 342 -6.68 -0.98 14.04
C ILE A 342 -8.07 -0.36 14.14
N LEU A 343 -9.13 -1.16 14.27
CA LEU A 343 -10.50 -0.66 14.34
C LEU A 343 -10.72 0.21 15.59
N GLU A 344 -10.17 -0.18 16.74
CA GLU A 344 -10.19 0.62 17.97
C GLU A 344 -9.45 1.96 17.79
N SER A 345 -8.31 1.96 17.08
CA SER A 345 -7.56 3.19 16.79
C SER A 345 -8.32 4.13 15.86
N ILE A 346 -9.07 3.60 14.88
CA ILE A 346 -9.92 4.37 13.98
C ILE A 346 -11.11 4.95 14.75
N ASP A 347 -11.76 4.19 15.62
CA ASP A 347 -12.84 4.68 16.48
C ASP A 347 -12.37 5.84 17.36
N LYS A 348 -11.19 5.71 17.95
CA LYS A 348 -10.55 6.78 18.73
C LYS A 348 -10.26 8.01 17.87
N LEU A 349 -9.69 7.82 16.68
CA LEU A 349 -9.39 8.92 15.75
C LEU A 349 -10.65 9.69 15.35
N PHE A 350 -11.75 8.99 15.12
CA PHE A 350 -13.02 9.61 14.71
C PHE A 350 -13.81 10.16 15.89
N SER A 351 -13.54 9.75 17.13
CA SER A 351 -14.16 10.32 18.34
C SER A 351 -13.53 11.65 18.76
N LEU A 352 -12.26 11.84 18.50
CA LEU A 352 -11.51 13.10 18.71
C LEU A 352 -11.97 14.21 17.75
#